data_d0cea7d8765d1576db46d4afcb73e1a9
#
_entry.id   d0cea7d8765d1576db46d4afcb73e1a9
#
_cell.length_a   1.000
_cell.length_b   1.000
_cell.length_c   1.000
_cell.angle_alpha   90.00
_cell.angle_beta   90.00
_cell.angle_gamma   90.00
#
_symmetry.space_group_name_H-M   'P 1'
#
loop_
_entity.id
_entity.type
_entity.pdbx_description
1 polymer ?
#
loop_
_entity_poly.entity_id
_entity_poly.type
_entity_poly.pdbx_seq_one_letter_code
_entity_poly.pdbx_strand_id
1 'polypeptide(L)'
;VVPSKGVIYLIEVNFYNPGGGSKPNEVARAYTEVGPKINSVPGFEFVWITDGFGWIGSRKMLEEAYINIPKVYSLNTLSEFIEIIEQ
;
A
#
# COMPACT_ATOMS: atom_id res chain seq x y z
N VAL A 1 -10.56 7.63 0.27
CA VAL A 1 -9.99 8.98 0.12
C VAL A 1 -10.06 9.71 1.45
N VAL A 2 -8.93 10.14 1.96
CA VAL A 2 -8.84 10.85 3.23
C VAL A 2 -8.09 12.16 3.03
N PRO A 3 -8.75 13.33 3.14
CA PRO A 3 -8.06 14.60 3.10
C PRO A 3 -7.43 14.91 4.46
N SER A 4 -6.19 15.38 4.45
CA SER A 4 -5.50 15.81 5.66
C SER A 4 -4.45 16.85 5.30
N LYS A 5 -4.54 18.03 5.90
CA LYS A 5 -3.56 19.12 5.73
C LYS A 5 -3.27 19.46 4.26
N GLY A 6 -4.29 19.45 3.43
CA GLY A 6 -4.16 19.76 2.02
C GLY A 6 -3.69 18.59 1.15
N VAL A 7 -3.52 17.41 1.74
CA VAL A 7 -3.15 16.19 1.00
C VAL A 7 -4.35 15.27 0.95
N ILE A 8 -4.59 14.68 -0.21
CA ILE A 8 -5.62 13.66 -0.39
C ILE A 8 -4.93 12.30 -0.47
N TYR A 9 -5.27 11.43 0.48
CA TYR A 9 -4.73 10.08 0.51
C TYR A 9 -5.68 9.12 -0.19
N LEU A 10 -5.18 8.43 -1.20
CA LEU A 10 -5.91 7.36 -1.87
C LEU A 10 -5.46 6.06 -1.23
N ILE A 11 -6.33 5.44 -0.45
CA ILE A 11 -5.99 4.30 0.39
C ILE A 11 -6.60 3.03 -0.18
N GLU A 12 -5.76 2.04 -0.45
CA GLU A 12 -6.19 0.70 -0.82
C GLU A 12 -5.91 -0.25 0.34
N VAL A 13 -6.87 -1.08 0.66
CA VAL A 13 -6.77 -2.04 1.78
C VAL A 13 -7.12 -3.43 1.28
N ASN A 14 -6.20 -4.38 1.47
CA ASN A 14 -6.50 -5.76 1.16
C ASN A 14 -5.66 -6.71 2.02
N PHE A 15 -6.27 -7.84 2.38
CA PHE A 15 -5.63 -8.87 3.17
C PHE A 15 -5.74 -10.20 2.45
N TYR A 16 -4.67 -10.98 2.47
CA TYR A 16 -4.61 -12.25 1.74
C TYR A 16 -4.36 -13.42 2.67
N ASN A 17 -5.16 -14.48 2.49
CA ASN A 17 -5.01 -15.73 3.20
C ASN A 17 -4.11 -16.68 2.39
N PRO A 18 -3.45 -17.64 3.05
CA PRO A 18 -2.73 -18.69 2.33
C PRO A 18 -3.66 -19.40 1.35
N GLY A 19 -3.16 -19.70 0.16
CA GLY A 19 -3.98 -20.35 -0.86
C GLY A 19 -4.69 -19.38 -1.78
N GLY A 20 -4.45 -18.08 -1.66
CA GLY A 20 -5.03 -17.07 -2.55
C GLY A 20 -4.48 -17.06 -3.97
N GLY A 21 -3.59 -18.01 -4.31
CA GLY A 21 -3.04 -18.11 -5.64
C GLY A 21 -2.12 -16.96 -6.03
N SER A 22 -2.23 -16.49 -7.27
CA SER A 22 -1.39 -15.42 -7.80
C SER A 22 -1.93 -14.01 -7.52
N LYS A 23 -3.06 -13.90 -6.83
CA LYS A 23 -3.71 -12.62 -6.64
C LYS A 23 -2.86 -11.58 -5.92
N PRO A 24 -2.13 -11.92 -4.84
CA PRO A 24 -1.23 -10.94 -4.21
C PRO A 24 -0.17 -10.41 -5.17
N ASN A 25 0.39 -11.27 -6.03
CA ASN A 25 1.38 -10.85 -7.02
C ASN A 25 0.79 -9.87 -8.03
N GLU A 26 -0.42 -10.14 -8.51
CA GLU A 26 -1.10 -9.30 -9.47
C GLU A 26 -1.39 -7.93 -8.90
N VAL A 27 -1.88 -7.88 -7.65
CA VAL A 27 -2.19 -6.63 -6.98
C VAL A 27 -0.93 -5.83 -6.71
N ALA A 28 0.13 -6.46 -6.20
CA ALA A 28 1.38 -5.78 -5.94
C ALA A 28 1.97 -5.18 -7.21
N ARG A 29 1.91 -5.92 -8.32
CA ARG A 29 2.39 -5.42 -9.60
C ARG A 29 1.60 -4.21 -10.07
N ALA A 30 0.27 -4.27 -9.98
CA ALA A 30 -0.60 -3.17 -10.38
C ALA A 30 -0.33 -1.93 -9.55
N TYR A 31 -0.20 -2.07 -8.25
CA TYR A 31 0.01 -0.92 -7.35
C TYR A 31 1.42 -0.36 -7.47
N THR A 32 2.42 -1.20 -7.72
CA THR A 32 3.78 -0.74 -7.98
C THR A 32 3.83 0.17 -9.22
N GLU A 33 2.96 -0.07 -10.19
CA GLU A 33 2.85 0.76 -11.37
C GLU A 33 2.02 2.03 -11.13
N VAL A 34 0.87 1.89 -10.48
CA VAL A 34 -0.09 2.98 -10.29
C VAL A 34 0.33 3.94 -9.18
N GLY A 35 0.92 3.40 -8.09
CA GLY A 35 1.28 4.21 -6.93
C GLY A 35 2.16 5.40 -7.25
N PRO A 36 3.30 5.19 -7.95
CA PRO A 36 4.16 6.32 -8.30
C PRO A 36 3.48 7.35 -9.20
N LYS A 37 2.57 6.93 -10.06
CA LYS A 37 1.82 7.85 -10.93
C LYS A 37 0.91 8.76 -10.10
N ILE A 38 0.24 8.19 -9.10
CA ILE A 38 -0.61 8.97 -8.19
C ILE A 38 0.24 9.93 -7.37
N ASN A 39 1.37 9.46 -6.86
CA ASN A 39 2.27 10.29 -6.05
C ASN A 39 2.90 11.44 -6.84
N SER A 40 2.92 11.34 -8.16
CA SER A 40 3.44 12.42 -9.01
C SER A 40 2.46 13.57 -9.18
N VAL A 41 1.20 13.38 -8.79
CA VAL A 41 0.17 14.42 -8.88
C VAL A 41 0.21 15.25 -7.60
N PRO A 42 0.44 16.57 -7.68
CA PRO A 42 0.50 17.41 -6.48
C PRO A 42 -0.78 17.31 -5.65
N GLY A 43 -0.61 17.14 -4.34
CA GLY A 43 -1.74 17.05 -3.41
C GLY A 43 -2.32 15.66 -3.24
N PHE A 44 -1.81 14.66 -3.95
CA PHE A 44 -2.29 13.27 -3.84
C PHE A 44 -1.17 12.35 -3.38
N GLU A 45 -1.51 11.41 -2.51
CA GLU A 45 -0.59 10.35 -2.11
C GLU A 45 -1.30 8.99 -2.12
N PHE A 46 -0.62 7.98 -2.64
CA PHE A 46 -1.12 6.62 -2.65
C PHE A 46 -0.65 5.89 -1.40
N VAL A 47 -1.58 5.25 -0.71
CA VAL A 47 -1.30 4.47 0.50
C VAL A 47 -1.86 3.08 0.31
N TRP A 48 -1.05 2.07 0.59
CA TRP A 48 -1.47 0.69 0.51
C TRP A 48 -1.33 0.02 1.87
N ILE A 49 -2.44 -0.46 2.41
CA ILE A 49 -2.47 -1.20 3.67
C ILE A 49 -2.77 -2.64 3.31
N THR A 50 -1.82 -3.53 3.56
CA THR A 50 -1.97 -4.94 3.22
C THR A 50 -1.30 -5.82 4.26
N ASP A 51 -1.85 -6.99 4.48
CA ASP A 51 -1.32 -7.96 5.43
C ASP A 51 -1.86 -9.35 5.09
N GLY A 52 -1.45 -10.34 5.88
CA GLY A 52 -1.95 -11.70 5.75
C GLY A 52 -0.87 -12.68 5.35
N PHE A 53 -1.09 -13.93 5.74
CA PHE A 53 -0.12 -14.99 5.45
C PHE A 53 0.00 -15.33 3.97
N GLY A 54 -0.96 -14.89 3.15
CA GLY A 54 -0.88 -15.07 1.71
C GLY A 54 0.34 -14.42 1.07
N TRP A 55 0.95 -13.43 1.75
CA TRP A 55 2.16 -12.78 1.26
C TRP A 55 3.42 -13.63 1.39
N ILE A 56 3.38 -14.73 2.15
CA ILE A 56 4.56 -15.59 2.31
C ILE A 56 5.07 -16.08 0.96
N GLY A 57 4.18 -16.48 0.06
CA GLY A 57 4.55 -16.95 -1.28
C GLY A 57 4.78 -15.83 -2.29
N SER A 58 4.51 -14.59 -1.92
CA SER A 58 4.61 -13.42 -2.82
C SER A 58 5.53 -12.34 -2.27
N ARG A 59 6.43 -12.73 -1.40
CA ARG A 59 7.30 -11.84 -0.64
C ARG A 59 8.12 -10.89 -1.52
N LYS A 60 8.64 -11.44 -2.62
CA LYS A 60 9.48 -10.68 -3.52
C LYS A 60 8.73 -9.52 -4.18
N MET A 61 7.49 -9.77 -4.59
CA MET A 61 6.65 -8.73 -5.19
C MET A 61 6.30 -7.64 -4.17
N LEU A 62 6.06 -8.04 -2.92
CA LEU A 62 5.78 -7.08 -1.87
C LEU A 62 7.01 -6.21 -1.57
N GLU A 63 8.20 -6.79 -1.58
CA GLU A 63 9.43 -6.04 -1.39
C GLU A 63 9.63 -4.99 -2.49
N GLU A 64 9.33 -5.34 -3.74
CA GLU A 64 9.38 -4.38 -4.83
C GLU A 64 8.37 -3.25 -4.63
N ALA A 65 7.19 -3.55 -4.11
CA ALA A 65 6.21 -2.53 -3.81
C ALA A 65 6.72 -1.57 -2.74
N TYR A 66 7.39 -2.07 -1.70
CA TYR A 66 7.98 -1.23 -0.66
C TYR A 66 9.02 -0.26 -1.22
N ILE A 67 9.75 -0.67 -2.25
CA ILE A 67 10.76 0.19 -2.89
C ILE A 67 10.10 1.31 -3.70
N ASN A 68 9.00 1.00 -4.38
CA ASN A 68 8.37 1.91 -5.34
C ASN A 68 7.22 2.74 -4.76
N ILE A 69 6.62 2.28 -3.68
CA ILE A 69 5.50 2.97 -3.04
C ILE A 69 5.94 3.38 -1.63
N PRO A 70 6.08 4.70 -1.36
CA PRO A 70 6.58 5.16 -0.06
C PRO A 70 5.71 4.76 1.13
N LYS A 71 4.40 4.64 0.93
CA LYS A 71 3.46 4.36 2.03
C LYS A 71 2.77 3.02 1.85
N VAL A 72 3.46 1.95 2.25
CA VAL A 72 2.90 0.60 2.34
C VAL A 72 2.95 0.18 3.81
N TYR A 73 1.80 -0.17 4.36
CA TYR A 73 1.70 -0.50 5.78
C TYR A 73 1.05 -1.86 6.01
N SER A 74 1.50 -2.55 7.06
CA SER A 74 0.84 -3.73 7.59
C SER A 74 -0.02 -3.32 8.80
N LEU A 75 -0.73 -4.27 9.40
CA LEU A 75 -1.46 -4.00 10.63
C LEU A 75 -0.53 -3.55 11.77
N ASN A 76 0.69 -4.08 11.79
CA ASN A 76 1.68 -3.72 12.82
C ASN A 76 2.23 -2.31 12.64
N THR A 77 2.25 -1.79 11.42
CA THR A 77 2.84 -0.48 11.13
C THR A 77 1.79 0.59 10.83
N LEU A 78 0.51 0.24 10.86
CA LEU A 78 -0.56 1.17 10.54
C LEU A 78 -0.56 2.40 11.45
N SER A 79 -0.15 2.26 12.70
CA SER A 79 -0.08 3.38 13.63
C SER A 79 0.85 4.48 13.15
N GLU A 80 1.89 4.15 12.39
CA GLU A 80 2.81 5.14 11.83
C GLU A 80 2.09 6.05 10.82
N PHE A 81 1.20 5.46 10.00
CA PHE A 81 0.41 6.23 9.06
C PHE A 81 -0.61 7.11 9.79
N ILE A 82 -1.25 6.58 10.83
CA ILE A 82 -2.21 7.34 11.62
C ILE A 82 -1.54 8.59 12.23
N GLU A 83 -0.32 8.46 12.72
CA GLU A 83 0.42 9.60 13.24
C GLU A 83 0.67 10.65 12.15
N ILE A 84 0.94 10.23 10.92
CA ILE A 84 1.15 11.16 9.81
C ILE A 84 -0.10 12.00 9.53
N ILE A 85 -1.27 11.38 9.51
CA ILE A 85 -2.50 12.12 9.20
C ILE A 85 -3.00 12.97 10.38
N GLU A 86 -2.57 12.67 11.60
CA GLU A 86 -2.94 13.45 12.77
C GLU A 86 -2.07 14.69 12.97
N GLN A 87 -0.95 14.74 12.29
CA GLN A 87 -0.08 15.92 12.32
C GLN A 87 -0.69 17.07 11.50
#